data_e5ad1a88b159fab26c8aa5be3d09ebd5
#
_entry.id   e5ad1a88b159fab26c8aa5be3d09ebd5
#
_cell.length_a   1.000
_cell.length_b   1.000
_cell.length_c   1.000
_cell.angle_alpha   90.00
_cell.angle_beta   90.00
_cell.angle_gamma   90.00
#
_symmetry.space_group_name_H-M   'P 1'
#
loop_
_entity.id
_entity.type
_entity.pdbx_description
1 polymer ?
#
loop_
_entity_poly.entity_id
_entity_poly.type
_entity_poly.pdbx_seq_one_letter_code
_entity_poly.pdbx_strand_id
1 'polypeptide(L)'
;MKGFGKFWKLLGASTSKNREEAESAVSLSQKYDEWASSLKDDEFADAAHALDLLSDDAPEYPRFLALIREAADRSLGLRPFDVQLEGALRLLDGDVIEMATGEGKTLSGAIAAVGYALSGHAVHVISVNDYLARRDSMWMEPLFNIVGLRSGWINESSTREEREAAYACDITYAPVNEIGFDVLRDQLVTRADDLLAPKADVAIVDEADSVLVDEALVPLVLAGSTAGEIPSEDVVDIVKQLQSHRHYKTDAEKRNIYLTDEGSRFVEKQLGGINLYDDEHVGTTLVQVNVALHAHVLLQRDVHYIVRNNEVKLIDAARGRVAELQRWPDGLQAAVEAKEGLPISEAGEVLDTITIQALIGRYPTVCGMTGTALAAGEQFRRFYNLEVSPIEPNKPCIRVDEKDRVYDTAGNKQAAIVTFIKNVHEKGQPILVGTQNVAESEDLADQLRAEGLHCNVLNAKNDAAEAKSSRKQAPMELLLFPRRWLVVVLIFAWVAPMKSTVPRLLMPGDCV
;
A
#
# COMPACT_ATOMS: atom_id res chain seq x y z
N MET A 1 -24.56 -21.42 -20.07
CA MET A 1 -23.63 -22.40 -19.49
C MET A 1 -22.61 -21.78 -18.50
N LYS A 2 -22.93 -20.61 -17.88
CA LYS A 2 -22.08 -19.92 -16.87
C LYS A 2 -21.94 -20.61 -15.49
N GLY A 3 -22.45 -21.83 -15.32
CA GLY A 3 -22.47 -22.52 -14.02
C GLY A 3 -21.41 -23.63 -13.84
N PHE A 4 -20.85 -24.15 -14.92
CA PHE A 4 -19.95 -25.30 -14.83
C PHE A 4 -18.51 -24.93 -14.43
N GLY A 5 -17.97 -23.81 -14.90
CA GLY A 5 -16.63 -23.35 -14.52
C GLY A 5 -16.51 -22.98 -13.02
N LYS A 6 -17.57 -22.38 -12.43
CA LYS A 6 -17.61 -22.10 -10.99
C LYS A 6 -17.63 -23.34 -10.09
N PHE A 7 -18.19 -24.47 -10.58
CA PHE A 7 -18.30 -25.71 -9.81
C PHE A 7 -16.93 -26.43 -9.71
N TRP A 8 -16.11 -26.35 -10.75
CA TRP A 8 -14.78 -26.95 -10.75
C TRP A 8 -13.75 -26.12 -9.96
N LYS A 9 -13.89 -24.79 -9.87
CA LYS A 9 -13.10 -23.93 -8.95
C LYS A 9 -13.30 -24.31 -7.48
N LEU A 10 -14.47 -24.82 -7.11
CA LEU A 10 -14.79 -25.28 -5.74
C LEU A 10 -14.10 -26.61 -5.34
N LEU A 11 -13.54 -27.35 -6.28
CA LEU A 11 -12.97 -28.68 -6.03
C LEU A 11 -11.44 -28.73 -5.99
N GLY A 12 -10.73 -27.59 -6.06
CA GLY A 12 -9.26 -27.52 -5.97
C GLY A 12 -8.50 -28.18 -7.13
N ALA A 13 -9.21 -28.76 -8.10
CA ALA A 13 -8.60 -29.38 -9.28
C ALA A 13 -8.25 -28.40 -10.40
N SER A 14 -8.64 -27.13 -10.22
CA SER A 14 -8.54 -26.06 -11.23
C SER A 14 -7.12 -25.50 -11.35
N THR A 15 -6.37 -25.42 -10.26
CA THR A 15 -5.07 -24.68 -10.22
C THR A 15 -3.98 -25.35 -11.03
N SER A 16 -3.89 -26.67 -11.03
CA SER A 16 -2.85 -27.38 -11.79
C SER A 16 -3.13 -27.39 -13.29
N LYS A 17 -4.40 -27.52 -13.66
CA LYS A 17 -4.80 -27.52 -15.09
C LYS A 17 -4.59 -26.15 -15.72
N ASN A 18 -5.00 -25.09 -15.03
CA ASN A 18 -4.80 -23.73 -15.50
C ASN A 18 -3.31 -23.36 -15.62
N ARG A 19 -2.45 -23.90 -14.71
CA ARG A 19 -1.00 -23.70 -14.79
C ARG A 19 -0.43 -24.33 -16.08
N GLU A 20 -0.75 -25.58 -16.37
CA GLU A 20 -0.30 -26.25 -17.60
C GLU A 20 -0.80 -25.52 -18.86
N GLU A 21 -2.00 -24.97 -18.83
CA GLU A 21 -2.56 -24.19 -19.92
C GLU A 21 -1.81 -22.86 -20.13
N ALA A 22 -1.47 -22.13 -19.04
CA ALA A 22 -0.68 -20.90 -19.10
C ALA A 22 0.75 -21.18 -19.61
N GLU A 23 1.45 -22.17 -19.07
CA GLU A 23 2.78 -22.57 -19.53
C GLU A 23 2.75 -22.99 -21.03
N SER A 24 1.71 -23.71 -21.46
CA SER A 24 1.50 -24.07 -22.85
C SER A 24 1.28 -22.84 -23.75
N ALA A 25 0.45 -21.87 -23.31
CA ALA A 25 0.20 -20.66 -24.08
C ALA A 25 1.47 -19.82 -24.23
N VAL A 26 2.28 -19.67 -23.15
CA VAL A 26 3.57 -19.00 -23.20
C VAL A 26 4.52 -19.70 -24.17
N SER A 27 4.63 -21.01 -24.13
CA SER A 27 5.46 -21.78 -25.07
C SER A 27 4.98 -21.63 -26.52
N LEU A 28 3.66 -21.67 -26.74
CA LEU A 28 3.06 -21.50 -28.07
C LEU A 28 3.22 -20.08 -28.61
N SER A 29 3.35 -19.08 -27.75
CA SER A 29 3.51 -17.68 -28.18
C SER A 29 4.74 -17.46 -29.04
N GLN A 30 5.79 -18.24 -28.84
CA GLN A 30 7.04 -18.17 -29.62
C GLN A 30 6.81 -18.39 -31.13
N LYS A 31 5.77 -19.12 -31.52
CA LYS A 31 5.41 -19.32 -32.92
C LYS A 31 4.93 -18.04 -33.62
N TYR A 32 4.53 -17.06 -32.85
CA TYR A 32 4.00 -15.77 -33.32
C TYR A 32 5.02 -14.64 -33.18
N ASP A 33 6.24 -14.89 -32.69
CA ASP A 33 7.27 -13.87 -32.49
C ASP A 33 7.68 -13.20 -33.83
N GLU A 34 7.79 -13.97 -34.92
CA GLU A 34 8.07 -13.42 -36.24
C GLU A 34 6.94 -12.52 -36.75
N TRP A 35 5.67 -12.91 -36.53
CA TRP A 35 4.53 -12.07 -36.84
C TRP A 35 4.53 -10.79 -36.05
N ALA A 36 4.68 -10.85 -34.73
CA ALA A 36 4.69 -9.67 -33.86
C ALA A 36 5.83 -8.71 -34.22
N SER A 37 7.04 -9.25 -34.48
CA SER A 37 8.19 -8.44 -34.87
C SER A 37 8.10 -7.82 -36.26
N SER A 38 7.24 -8.37 -37.15
CA SER A 38 7.00 -7.82 -38.49
C SER A 38 6.03 -6.62 -38.47
N LEU A 39 5.26 -6.42 -37.40
CA LEU A 39 4.32 -5.31 -37.28
C LEU A 39 5.09 -3.97 -37.19
N LYS A 40 4.55 -2.93 -37.78
CA LYS A 40 4.98 -1.56 -37.54
C LYS A 40 4.31 -1.02 -36.31
N ASP A 41 4.87 0.04 -35.71
CA ASP A 41 4.34 0.61 -34.47
C ASP A 41 2.90 1.09 -34.58
N ASP A 42 2.48 1.59 -35.74
CA ASP A 42 1.13 2.01 -36.05
C ASP A 42 0.14 0.85 -36.30
N GLU A 43 0.64 -0.37 -36.46
CA GLU A 43 -0.17 -1.58 -36.69
C GLU A 43 -0.48 -2.33 -35.37
N PHE A 44 0.21 -2.01 -34.27
CA PHE A 44 0.03 -2.72 -32.99
C PHE A 44 -1.38 -2.56 -32.43
N ALA A 45 -1.95 -1.36 -32.47
CA ALA A 45 -3.28 -1.09 -31.96
C ALA A 45 -4.34 -1.93 -32.69
N ASP A 46 -4.32 -1.92 -34.01
CA ASP A 46 -5.26 -2.71 -34.81
C ASP A 46 -5.08 -4.20 -34.57
N ALA A 47 -3.84 -4.68 -34.51
CA ALA A 47 -3.53 -6.08 -34.24
C ALA A 47 -3.98 -6.52 -32.83
N ALA A 48 -3.86 -5.64 -31.83
CA ALA A 48 -4.30 -5.89 -30.45
C ALA A 48 -5.83 -5.98 -30.35
N HIS A 49 -6.53 -5.01 -30.93
CA HIS A 49 -8.00 -4.96 -30.93
C HIS A 49 -8.66 -6.06 -31.79
N ALA A 50 -7.93 -6.68 -32.71
CA ALA A 50 -8.41 -7.80 -33.48
C ALA A 50 -8.36 -9.15 -32.73
N LEU A 51 -7.74 -9.22 -31.54
CA LEU A 51 -7.61 -10.46 -30.78
C LEU A 51 -8.90 -10.78 -30.01
N ASP A 52 -9.32 -12.02 -30.08
CA ASP A 52 -10.42 -12.53 -29.25
C ASP A 52 -9.86 -13.21 -27.99
N LEU A 53 -9.82 -12.45 -26.88
CA LEU A 53 -9.34 -12.92 -25.59
C LEU A 53 -10.45 -13.47 -24.69
N LEU A 54 -11.72 -13.32 -25.09
CA LEU A 54 -12.90 -13.75 -24.32
C LEU A 54 -13.52 -15.04 -24.85
N SER A 55 -12.98 -15.64 -25.90
CA SER A 55 -13.50 -16.88 -26.46
C SER A 55 -13.42 -18.01 -25.44
N ASP A 56 -14.57 -18.61 -25.12
CA ASP A 56 -14.64 -19.77 -24.20
C ASP A 56 -13.98 -21.02 -24.80
N ASP A 57 -13.86 -21.11 -26.12
CA ASP A 57 -13.40 -22.32 -26.83
C ASP A 57 -11.91 -22.26 -27.20
N ALA A 58 -11.38 -21.08 -27.52
CA ALA A 58 -9.97 -20.93 -27.90
C ALA A 58 -9.51 -19.45 -27.80
N PRO A 59 -9.23 -18.93 -26.62
CA PRO A 59 -8.72 -17.57 -26.48
C PRO A 59 -7.36 -17.44 -27.18
N GLU A 60 -7.15 -16.34 -27.91
CA GLU A 60 -5.91 -16.10 -28.66
C GLU A 60 -4.72 -15.68 -27.78
N TYR A 61 -4.61 -16.23 -26.57
CA TYR A 61 -3.52 -15.91 -25.63
C TYR A 61 -2.12 -16.06 -26.25
N PRO A 62 -1.79 -17.11 -27.03
CA PRO A 62 -0.44 -17.18 -27.60
C PRO A 62 -0.09 -16.02 -28.53
N ARG A 63 -1.06 -15.53 -29.33
CA ARG A 63 -0.87 -14.33 -30.19
C ARG A 63 -0.77 -13.06 -29.37
N PHE A 64 -1.64 -12.92 -28.34
CA PHE A 64 -1.60 -11.81 -27.39
C PHE A 64 -0.23 -11.71 -26.70
N LEU A 65 0.29 -12.83 -26.18
CA LEU A 65 1.58 -12.85 -25.49
C LEU A 65 2.74 -12.49 -26.41
N ALA A 66 2.74 -12.94 -27.66
CA ALA A 66 3.75 -12.56 -28.63
C ALA A 66 3.67 -11.05 -28.96
N LEU A 67 2.46 -10.54 -29.19
CA LEU A 67 2.22 -9.12 -29.45
C LEU A 67 2.71 -8.24 -28.30
N ILE A 68 2.29 -8.57 -27.06
CA ILE A 68 2.61 -7.74 -25.87
C ILE A 68 4.10 -7.83 -25.50
N ARG A 69 4.75 -8.97 -25.76
CA ARG A 69 6.20 -9.13 -25.57
C ARG A 69 6.97 -8.18 -26.48
N GLU A 70 6.60 -8.10 -27.74
CA GLU A 70 7.22 -7.19 -28.71
C GLU A 70 6.86 -5.72 -28.42
N ALA A 71 5.59 -5.45 -28.08
CA ALA A 71 5.13 -4.11 -27.70
C ALA A 71 5.91 -3.57 -26.49
N ALA A 72 6.10 -4.38 -25.46
CA ALA A 72 6.86 -4.00 -24.26
C ALA A 72 8.34 -3.78 -24.57
N ASP A 73 8.93 -4.62 -25.42
CA ASP A 73 10.32 -4.47 -25.85
C ASP A 73 10.54 -3.13 -26.59
N ARG A 74 9.65 -2.78 -27.51
CA ARG A 74 9.73 -1.53 -28.27
C ARG A 74 9.43 -0.28 -27.44
N SER A 75 8.37 -0.34 -26.63
CA SER A 75 7.86 0.85 -25.93
C SER A 75 8.60 1.14 -24.62
N LEU A 76 9.02 0.08 -23.90
CA LEU A 76 9.66 0.19 -22.58
C LEU A 76 11.15 -0.20 -22.62
N GLY A 77 11.62 -0.86 -23.68
CA GLY A 77 12.94 -1.50 -23.71
C GLY A 77 13.02 -2.73 -22.79
N LEU A 78 11.88 -3.30 -22.42
CA LEU A 78 11.75 -4.44 -21.52
C LEU A 78 11.08 -5.59 -22.25
N ARG A 79 11.84 -6.63 -22.58
CA ARG A 79 11.26 -7.86 -23.12
C ARG A 79 10.79 -8.77 -21.98
N PRO A 80 9.48 -8.98 -21.79
CA PRO A 80 8.96 -9.81 -20.70
C PRO A 80 9.53 -11.22 -20.69
N PHE A 81 9.89 -11.70 -19.49
CA PHE A 81 10.26 -13.09 -19.27
C PHE A 81 9.01 -13.99 -19.28
N ASP A 82 9.21 -15.28 -19.58
CA ASP A 82 8.11 -16.26 -19.62
C ASP A 82 7.33 -16.32 -18.31
N VAL A 83 7.99 -16.23 -17.16
CA VAL A 83 7.34 -16.18 -15.84
C VAL A 83 6.45 -14.95 -15.64
N GLN A 84 6.80 -13.82 -16.24
CA GLN A 84 5.97 -12.60 -16.19
C GLN A 84 4.72 -12.72 -17.06
N LEU A 85 4.84 -13.38 -18.20
CA LEU A 85 3.70 -13.68 -19.08
C LEU A 85 2.78 -14.73 -18.45
N GLU A 86 3.34 -15.75 -17.80
CA GLU A 86 2.58 -16.72 -17.01
C GLU A 86 1.80 -16.01 -15.90
N GLY A 87 2.47 -15.12 -15.14
CA GLY A 87 1.82 -14.32 -14.11
C GLY A 87 0.67 -13.47 -14.66
N ALA A 88 0.85 -12.85 -15.81
CA ALA A 88 -0.21 -12.07 -16.47
C ALA A 88 -1.43 -12.94 -16.86
N LEU A 89 -1.22 -14.13 -17.37
CA LEU A 89 -2.32 -15.06 -17.68
C LEU A 89 -3.06 -15.51 -16.42
N ARG A 90 -2.35 -15.76 -15.33
CA ARG A 90 -2.98 -16.13 -14.06
C ARG A 90 -3.81 -14.98 -13.47
N LEU A 91 -3.36 -13.72 -13.65
CA LEU A 91 -4.18 -12.55 -13.32
C LEU A 91 -5.44 -12.47 -14.20
N LEU A 92 -5.34 -12.78 -15.49
CA LEU A 92 -6.50 -12.85 -16.41
C LEU A 92 -7.48 -13.97 -16.03
N ASP A 93 -7.01 -15.04 -15.39
CA ASP A 93 -7.86 -16.10 -14.82
C ASP A 93 -8.57 -15.65 -13.52
N GLY A 94 -8.23 -14.47 -12.97
CA GLY A 94 -8.80 -13.92 -11.74
C GLY A 94 -8.13 -14.45 -10.48
N ASP A 95 -6.88 -14.88 -10.55
CA ASP A 95 -6.12 -15.36 -9.40
C ASP A 95 -5.34 -14.24 -8.69
N VAL A 96 -4.90 -14.52 -7.48
CA VAL A 96 -3.83 -13.77 -6.82
C VAL A 96 -2.52 -14.49 -7.11
N ILE A 97 -1.58 -13.81 -7.77
CA ILE A 97 -0.25 -14.38 -8.02
C ILE A 97 0.70 -14.11 -6.86
N GLU A 98 1.47 -15.13 -6.48
CA GLU A 98 2.65 -14.94 -5.65
C GLU A 98 3.88 -14.90 -6.54
N MET A 99 4.48 -13.74 -6.65
CA MET A 99 5.69 -13.51 -7.43
C MET A 99 6.71 -12.80 -6.57
N ALA A 100 7.91 -13.35 -6.45
CA ALA A 100 8.94 -12.80 -5.58
C ALA A 100 9.23 -11.33 -5.91
N THR A 101 9.67 -10.58 -4.88
CA THR A 101 10.06 -9.17 -5.06
C THR A 101 11.23 -9.09 -6.05
N GLY A 102 11.14 -8.13 -7.00
CA GLY A 102 12.14 -7.97 -8.05
C GLY A 102 11.92 -8.79 -9.33
N GLU A 103 10.95 -9.71 -9.34
CA GLU A 103 10.61 -10.52 -10.55
C GLU A 103 9.76 -9.74 -11.57
N GLY A 104 9.37 -8.50 -11.29
CA GLY A 104 8.65 -7.62 -12.23
C GLY A 104 7.13 -7.76 -12.19
N LYS A 105 6.52 -7.89 -11.01
CA LYS A 105 5.06 -7.89 -10.80
C LYS A 105 4.36 -6.75 -11.55
N THR A 106 4.90 -5.54 -11.51
CA THR A 106 4.34 -4.37 -12.18
C THR A 106 4.11 -4.60 -13.67
N LEU A 107 5.07 -5.25 -14.37
CA LEU A 107 4.92 -5.56 -15.79
C LEU A 107 3.87 -6.66 -16.02
N SER A 108 3.85 -7.70 -15.19
CA SER A 108 2.80 -8.73 -15.27
C SER A 108 1.41 -8.16 -15.05
N GLY A 109 1.25 -7.26 -14.06
CA GLY A 109 -0.01 -6.55 -13.81
C GLY A 109 -0.42 -5.65 -14.98
N ALA A 110 0.53 -4.92 -15.59
CA ALA A 110 0.26 -4.09 -16.76
C ALA A 110 -0.17 -4.92 -17.97
N ILE A 111 0.49 -6.07 -18.21
CA ILE A 111 0.09 -6.99 -19.30
C ILE A 111 -1.33 -7.54 -19.07
N ALA A 112 -1.66 -7.91 -17.83
CA ALA A 112 -3.02 -8.35 -17.50
C ALA A 112 -4.04 -7.22 -17.69
N ALA A 113 -3.68 -5.98 -17.29
CA ALA A 113 -4.52 -4.80 -17.51
C ALA A 113 -4.82 -4.57 -19.00
N VAL A 114 -3.81 -4.73 -19.87
CA VAL A 114 -4.01 -4.70 -21.34
C VAL A 114 -5.00 -5.77 -21.78
N GLY A 115 -4.85 -7.01 -21.31
CA GLY A 115 -5.74 -8.11 -21.69
C GLY A 115 -7.21 -7.85 -21.30
N TYR A 116 -7.45 -7.37 -20.08
CA TYR A 116 -8.80 -6.99 -19.65
C TYR A 116 -9.36 -5.79 -20.43
N ALA A 117 -8.54 -4.75 -20.66
CA ALA A 117 -8.96 -3.56 -21.38
C ALA A 117 -9.29 -3.86 -22.85
N LEU A 118 -8.49 -4.67 -23.57
CA LEU A 118 -8.78 -5.13 -24.92
C LEU A 118 -10.07 -5.97 -24.98
N SER A 119 -10.43 -6.61 -23.86
CA SER A 119 -11.70 -7.33 -23.73
C SER A 119 -12.90 -6.41 -23.41
N GLY A 120 -12.70 -5.09 -23.42
CA GLY A 120 -13.75 -4.09 -23.25
C GLY A 120 -14.10 -3.77 -21.78
N HIS A 121 -13.26 -4.17 -20.84
CA HIS A 121 -13.45 -3.87 -19.41
C HIS A 121 -12.71 -2.59 -19.01
N ALA A 122 -13.32 -1.78 -18.14
CA ALA A 122 -12.61 -0.72 -17.41
C ALA A 122 -11.79 -1.34 -16.29
N VAL A 123 -10.48 -1.05 -16.27
CA VAL A 123 -9.53 -1.68 -15.35
C VAL A 123 -9.03 -0.67 -14.34
N HIS A 124 -9.20 -0.97 -13.06
CA HIS A 124 -8.55 -0.24 -11.97
C HIS A 124 -7.35 -1.03 -11.46
N VAL A 125 -6.16 -0.47 -11.61
CA VAL A 125 -4.95 -0.99 -10.98
C VAL A 125 -4.80 -0.31 -9.62
N ILE A 126 -5.10 -1.06 -8.57
CA ILE A 126 -5.18 -0.57 -7.20
C ILE A 126 -3.83 -0.70 -6.53
N SER A 127 -3.26 0.43 -6.16
CA SER A 127 -1.96 0.52 -5.48
C SER A 127 -2.12 0.88 -4.00
N VAL A 128 -1.07 0.65 -3.23
CA VAL A 128 -1.05 0.96 -1.79
C VAL A 128 -0.98 2.47 -1.51
N ASN A 129 -0.39 3.26 -2.42
CA ASN A 129 -0.22 4.70 -2.23
C ASN A 129 -0.13 5.48 -3.55
N ASP A 130 -0.25 6.82 -3.44
CA ASP A 130 -0.21 7.78 -4.55
C ASP A 130 1.06 7.71 -5.39
N TYR A 131 2.20 7.54 -4.72
CA TYR A 131 3.48 7.49 -5.41
C TYR A 131 3.57 6.31 -6.36
N LEU A 132 3.17 5.12 -5.90
CA LEU A 132 3.17 3.90 -6.72
C LEU A 132 2.16 4.01 -7.85
N ALA A 133 0.94 4.45 -7.58
CA ALA A 133 -0.10 4.63 -8.59
C ALA A 133 0.40 5.54 -9.74
N ARG A 134 0.95 6.70 -9.40
CA ARG A 134 1.50 7.63 -10.39
C ARG A 134 2.71 7.07 -11.12
N ARG A 135 3.68 6.50 -10.38
CA ARG A 135 4.93 5.96 -10.94
C ARG A 135 4.62 4.88 -11.96
N ASP A 136 3.79 3.91 -11.59
CA ASP A 136 3.53 2.74 -12.39
C ASP A 136 2.65 3.08 -13.61
N SER A 137 1.66 3.96 -13.45
CA SER A 137 0.91 4.51 -14.58
C SER A 137 1.82 5.16 -15.62
N MET A 138 2.68 6.11 -15.18
CA MET A 138 3.59 6.82 -16.09
C MET A 138 4.65 5.90 -16.70
N TRP A 139 5.09 4.87 -15.96
CA TRP A 139 6.07 3.93 -16.47
C TRP A 139 5.48 2.99 -17.52
N MET A 140 4.26 2.51 -17.33
CA MET A 140 3.59 1.57 -18.22
C MET A 140 2.83 2.26 -19.36
N GLU A 141 2.59 3.57 -19.30
CA GLU A 141 1.87 4.36 -20.30
C GLU A 141 2.36 4.12 -21.74
N PRO A 142 3.68 4.05 -22.06
CA PRO A 142 4.14 3.76 -23.43
C PRO A 142 3.66 2.40 -23.95
N LEU A 143 3.56 1.38 -23.07
CA LEU A 143 3.04 0.07 -23.42
C LEU A 143 1.54 0.13 -23.76
N PHE A 144 0.77 0.87 -22.98
CA PHE A 144 -0.65 1.04 -23.23
C PHE A 144 -0.91 1.79 -24.54
N ASN A 145 -0.17 2.87 -24.76
CA ASN A 145 -0.31 3.70 -25.95
C ASN A 145 0.00 2.96 -27.25
N ILE A 146 1.04 2.11 -27.31
CA ILE A 146 1.39 1.37 -28.54
C ILE A 146 0.30 0.35 -28.93
N VAL A 147 -0.44 -0.19 -27.96
CA VAL A 147 -1.57 -1.10 -28.20
C VAL A 147 -2.92 -0.39 -28.30
N GLY A 148 -2.92 0.96 -28.38
CA GLY A 148 -4.11 1.77 -28.59
C GLY A 148 -5.00 1.97 -27.38
N LEU A 149 -4.49 1.75 -26.15
CA LEU A 149 -5.20 1.94 -24.90
C LEU A 149 -4.76 3.24 -24.20
N ARG A 150 -5.69 3.84 -23.46
CA ARG A 150 -5.42 5.04 -22.66
C ARG A 150 -5.31 4.67 -21.18
N SER A 151 -4.35 5.29 -20.50
CA SER A 151 -4.22 5.15 -19.05
C SER A 151 -4.24 6.50 -18.34
N GLY A 152 -4.73 6.50 -17.12
CA GLY A 152 -4.71 7.65 -16.23
C GLY A 152 -4.35 7.23 -14.81
N TRP A 153 -4.11 8.22 -13.96
CA TRP A 153 -3.85 7.97 -12.55
C TRP A 153 -4.53 9.01 -11.67
N ILE A 154 -4.88 8.62 -10.46
CA ILE A 154 -5.52 9.45 -9.44
C ILE A 154 -4.64 9.44 -8.19
N ASN A 155 -4.57 10.59 -7.53
CA ASN A 155 -3.98 10.74 -6.22
C ASN A 155 -4.83 11.69 -5.35
N GLU A 156 -4.40 11.90 -4.10
CA GLU A 156 -5.06 12.79 -3.15
C GLU A 156 -5.26 14.21 -3.70
N SER A 157 -4.28 14.77 -4.41
CA SER A 157 -4.33 16.14 -4.94
C SER A 157 -5.06 16.28 -6.27
N SER A 158 -5.55 15.18 -6.87
CA SER A 158 -6.27 15.22 -8.14
C SER A 158 -7.58 15.97 -8.03
N THR A 159 -7.78 16.94 -8.93
CA THR A 159 -9.04 17.68 -9.05
C THR A 159 -10.16 16.78 -9.56
N ARG A 160 -11.40 17.26 -9.47
CA ARG A 160 -12.55 16.52 -9.99
C ARG A 160 -12.40 16.21 -11.48
N GLU A 161 -12.02 17.21 -12.27
CA GLU A 161 -11.83 17.09 -13.71
C GLU A 161 -10.72 16.09 -14.07
N GLU A 162 -9.65 16.08 -13.29
CA GLU A 162 -8.56 15.10 -13.45
C GLU A 162 -9.02 13.68 -13.11
N ARG A 163 -9.86 13.51 -12.07
CA ARG A 163 -10.47 12.21 -11.72
C ARG A 163 -11.42 11.72 -12.82
N GLU A 164 -12.30 12.59 -13.32
CA GLU A 164 -13.19 12.29 -14.44
C GLU A 164 -12.40 11.85 -15.68
N ALA A 165 -11.34 12.56 -16.02
CA ALA A 165 -10.47 12.22 -17.15
C ALA A 165 -9.75 10.87 -16.95
N ALA A 166 -9.28 10.58 -15.72
CA ALA A 166 -8.62 9.32 -15.39
C ALA A 166 -9.60 8.13 -15.44
N TYR A 167 -10.80 8.26 -14.87
CA TYR A 167 -11.82 7.20 -14.94
C TYR A 167 -12.41 7.00 -16.34
N ALA A 168 -12.27 7.98 -17.25
CA ALA A 168 -12.63 7.82 -18.66
C ALA A 168 -11.58 7.10 -19.49
N CYS A 169 -10.43 6.74 -18.91
CA CYS A 169 -9.42 5.90 -19.54
C CYS A 169 -9.79 4.41 -19.44
N ASP A 170 -9.14 3.60 -20.27
CA ASP A 170 -9.32 2.14 -20.28
C ASP A 170 -8.69 1.51 -19.02
N ILE A 171 -7.59 2.11 -18.55
CA ILE A 171 -6.83 1.67 -17.38
C ILE A 171 -6.61 2.85 -16.43
N THR A 172 -7.07 2.74 -15.18
CA THR A 172 -6.89 3.77 -14.15
C THR A 172 -6.06 3.24 -12.99
N TYR A 173 -4.96 3.90 -12.70
CA TYR A 173 -4.15 3.62 -11.52
C TYR A 173 -4.58 4.54 -10.36
N ALA A 174 -4.89 3.95 -9.21
CA ALA A 174 -5.27 4.72 -8.04
C ALA A 174 -4.95 3.99 -6.73
N PRO A 175 -4.68 4.71 -5.63
CA PRO A 175 -4.69 4.12 -4.30
C PRO A 175 -6.10 3.65 -3.94
N VAL A 176 -6.19 2.59 -3.15
CA VAL A 176 -7.48 2.02 -2.73
C VAL A 176 -8.36 3.02 -1.98
N ASN A 177 -7.75 3.87 -1.15
CA ASN A 177 -8.45 4.90 -0.40
C ASN A 177 -9.07 5.97 -1.31
N GLU A 178 -8.38 6.40 -2.38
CA GLU A 178 -8.89 7.41 -3.29
C GLU A 178 -10.14 6.94 -4.02
N ILE A 179 -10.13 5.70 -4.53
CA ILE A 179 -11.32 5.08 -5.13
C ILE A 179 -12.44 4.99 -4.10
N GLY A 180 -12.13 4.60 -2.86
CA GLY A 180 -13.11 4.49 -1.79
C GLY A 180 -13.72 5.85 -1.42
N PHE A 181 -12.92 6.90 -1.34
CA PHE A 181 -13.44 8.26 -1.09
C PHE A 181 -14.26 8.79 -2.26
N ASP A 182 -13.90 8.48 -3.51
CA ASP A 182 -14.71 8.86 -4.66
C ASP A 182 -16.09 8.17 -4.63
N VAL A 183 -16.12 6.88 -4.27
CA VAL A 183 -17.36 6.13 -4.06
C VAL A 183 -18.20 6.74 -2.93
N LEU A 184 -17.59 7.12 -1.80
CA LEU A 184 -18.29 7.76 -0.69
C LEU A 184 -18.82 9.15 -1.07
N ARG A 185 -18.05 9.95 -1.82
CA ARG A 185 -18.50 11.26 -2.32
C ARG A 185 -19.69 11.11 -3.26
N ASP A 186 -19.66 10.12 -4.15
CA ASP A 186 -20.75 9.83 -5.08
C ASP A 186 -22.07 9.46 -4.36
N GLN A 187 -21.99 8.86 -3.15
CA GLN A 187 -23.17 8.54 -2.36
C GLN A 187 -23.83 9.79 -1.75
N LEU A 188 -23.13 10.90 -1.64
CA LEU A 188 -23.65 12.16 -1.11
C LEU A 188 -24.16 13.12 -2.17
N VAL A 189 -23.88 12.88 -3.47
CA VAL A 189 -24.37 13.79 -4.53
C VAL A 189 -25.86 13.63 -4.74
N THR A 190 -26.51 14.76 -5.03
CA THR A 190 -27.96 14.81 -5.24
C THR A 190 -28.36 14.89 -6.71
N ARG A 191 -27.39 15.07 -7.61
CA ARG A 191 -27.60 15.17 -9.05
C ARG A 191 -26.77 14.12 -9.77
N ALA A 192 -27.37 13.44 -10.74
CA ALA A 192 -26.66 12.42 -11.52
C ALA A 192 -25.44 12.97 -12.31
N ASP A 193 -25.51 14.23 -12.73
CA ASP A 193 -24.41 14.91 -13.45
C ASP A 193 -23.19 15.16 -12.55
N ASP A 194 -23.36 15.06 -11.24
CA ASP A 194 -22.30 15.27 -10.25
C ASP A 194 -21.61 13.95 -9.84
N LEU A 195 -22.01 12.80 -10.38
CA LEU A 195 -21.39 11.53 -10.12
C LEU A 195 -20.06 11.40 -10.90
N LEU A 196 -19.01 10.92 -10.24
CA LEU A 196 -17.81 10.43 -10.91
C LEU A 196 -18.07 9.06 -11.54
N ALA A 197 -18.92 8.25 -10.89
CA ALA A 197 -19.40 6.94 -11.32
C ALA A 197 -18.30 6.04 -11.94
N PRO A 198 -17.19 5.79 -11.23
CA PRO A 198 -16.12 4.95 -11.77
C PRO A 198 -16.68 3.57 -12.12
N LYS A 199 -16.43 3.11 -13.33
CA LYS A 199 -16.81 1.76 -13.75
C LYS A 199 -15.96 0.75 -13.01
N ALA A 200 -16.57 -0.01 -12.12
CA ALA A 200 -15.92 -1.04 -11.32
C ALA A 200 -16.01 -2.41 -12.02
N ASP A 201 -15.38 -2.58 -13.19
CA ASP A 201 -15.42 -3.86 -13.93
C ASP A 201 -14.34 -4.82 -13.42
N VAL A 202 -13.08 -4.39 -13.40
CA VAL A 202 -11.93 -5.19 -12.99
C VAL A 202 -11.07 -4.43 -12.00
N ALA A 203 -10.70 -5.09 -10.90
CA ALA A 203 -9.68 -4.63 -9.96
C ALA A 203 -8.45 -5.53 -10.03
N ILE A 204 -7.30 -4.97 -10.39
CA ILE A 204 -5.99 -5.61 -10.25
C ILE A 204 -5.33 -4.99 -9.03
N VAL A 205 -5.16 -5.77 -7.95
CA VAL A 205 -4.67 -5.26 -6.67
C VAL A 205 -3.19 -5.55 -6.52
N ASP A 206 -2.38 -4.50 -6.48
CA ASP A 206 -0.95 -4.61 -6.14
C ASP A 206 -0.77 -4.69 -4.62
N GLU A 207 0.19 -5.48 -4.16
CA GLU A 207 0.39 -5.85 -2.76
C GLU A 207 -0.93 -6.34 -2.11
N ALA A 208 -1.53 -7.34 -2.78
CA ALA A 208 -2.88 -7.83 -2.49
C ALA A 208 -3.09 -8.31 -1.04
N ASP A 209 -2.08 -8.87 -0.39
CA ASP A 209 -2.15 -9.26 1.02
C ASP A 209 -2.33 -8.05 1.95
N SER A 210 -1.63 -6.96 1.70
CA SER A 210 -1.80 -5.72 2.47
C SER A 210 -3.19 -5.13 2.28
N VAL A 211 -3.64 -4.98 1.04
CA VAL A 211 -4.91 -4.30 0.73
C VAL A 211 -6.12 -5.18 1.07
N LEU A 212 -6.10 -6.46 0.66
CA LEU A 212 -7.27 -7.35 0.76
C LEU A 212 -7.35 -8.11 2.10
N VAL A 213 -6.26 -8.17 2.88
CA VAL A 213 -6.23 -8.92 4.13
C VAL A 213 -5.92 -8.04 5.31
N ASP A 214 -4.77 -7.37 5.33
CA ASP A 214 -4.35 -6.58 6.49
C ASP A 214 -5.23 -5.33 6.68
N GLU A 215 -5.60 -4.64 5.61
CA GLU A 215 -6.42 -3.43 5.64
C GLU A 215 -7.90 -3.66 5.33
N ALA A 216 -8.32 -4.89 5.06
CA ALA A 216 -9.66 -5.24 4.57
C ALA A 216 -10.82 -4.63 5.37
N LEU A 217 -10.68 -4.61 6.69
CA LEU A 217 -11.71 -4.13 7.63
C LEU A 217 -11.48 -2.69 8.08
N VAL A 218 -10.43 -2.02 7.58
CA VAL A 218 -10.20 -0.59 7.89
C VAL A 218 -11.30 0.22 7.21
N PRO A 219 -12.11 0.99 7.97
CA PRO A 219 -13.12 1.83 7.38
C PRO A 219 -12.49 3.08 6.78
N LEU A 220 -12.84 3.38 5.55
CA LEU A 220 -12.68 4.71 4.98
C LEU A 220 -13.86 5.54 5.47
N VAL A 221 -13.60 6.66 6.10
CA VAL A 221 -14.61 7.50 6.74
C VAL A 221 -14.64 8.85 6.06
N LEU A 222 -15.78 9.22 5.50
CA LEU A 222 -16.02 10.57 5.01
C LEU A 222 -16.64 11.39 6.14
N ALA A 223 -15.91 12.38 6.64
CA ALA A 223 -16.36 13.24 7.72
C ALA A 223 -16.72 14.64 7.20
N GLY A 224 -17.83 15.17 7.69
CA GLY A 224 -18.20 16.58 7.58
C GLY A 224 -17.75 17.34 8.83
N SER A 225 -17.61 18.65 8.74
CA SER A 225 -17.32 19.49 9.92
C SER A 225 -18.61 19.80 10.69
N THR A 226 -18.66 19.37 11.95
CA THR A 226 -19.66 19.84 12.93
C THR A 226 -18.96 20.38 14.15
N ALA A 227 -19.59 21.30 14.86
CA ALA A 227 -19.17 21.78 16.16
C ALA A 227 -19.38 20.64 17.19
N GLY A 228 -18.42 19.69 17.25
CA GLY A 228 -18.46 18.59 18.23
C GLY A 228 -17.92 18.98 19.58
N GLU A 229 -18.18 18.14 20.59
CA GLU A 229 -17.68 18.33 21.95
C GLU A 229 -16.15 18.18 21.99
N ILE A 230 -15.48 19.30 22.00
CA ILE A 230 -14.02 19.39 22.14
C ILE A 230 -13.68 19.24 23.63
N PRO A 231 -12.67 18.41 24.01
CA PRO A 231 -12.20 18.40 25.39
C PRO A 231 -11.83 19.81 25.82
N SER A 232 -12.40 20.29 26.97
CA SER A 232 -12.08 21.61 27.48
C SER A 232 -10.59 21.66 27.90
N GLU A 233 -9.97 22.84 27.78
CA GLU A 233 -8.59 23.05 28.22
C GLU A 233 -8.39 22.61 29.68
N ASP A 234 -9.39 22.87 30.53
CA ASP A 234 -9.39 22.46 31.95
C ASP A 234 -9.25 20.94 32.11
N VAL A 235 -9.99 20.15 31.31
CA VAL A 235 -9.92 18.67 31.32
C VAL A 235 -8.54 18.19 30.88
N VAL A 236 -7.96 18.79 29.85
CA VAL A 236 -6.62 18.42 29.36
C VAL A 236 -5.56 18.69 30.42
N ASP A 237 -5.64 19.82 31.12
CA ASP A 237 -4.69 20.21 32.15
C ASP A 237 -4.85 19.35 33.42
N ILE A 238 -6.05 18.95 33.76
CA ILE A 238 -6.30 17.99 34.85
C ILE A 238 -5.67 16.63 34.52
N VAL A 239 -5.88 16.14 33.29
CA VAL A 239 -5.36 14.83 32.83
C VAL A 239 -3.82 14.79 32.86
N LYS A 240 -3.13 15.87 32.51
CA LYS A 240 -1.67 15.97 32.62
C LYS A 240 -1.13 15.76 34.03
N GLN A 241 -1.95 15.99 35.07
CA GLN A 241 -1.56 15.83 36.47
C GLN A 241 -1.80 14.40 37.01
N LEU A 242 -2.45 13.55 36.24
CA LEU A 242 -2.75 12.17 36.65
C LEU A 242 -1.49 11.31 36.69
N GLN A 243 -1.37 10.46 37.72
CA GLN A 243 -0.22 9.59 37.94
C GLN A 243 -0.54 8.14 37.62
N SER A 244 0.36 7.48 36.88
CA SER A 244 0.26 6.06 36.59
C SER A 244 0.20 5.21 37.84
N HIS A 245 -0.52 4.12 37.79
CA HIS A 245 -0.79 3.15 38.85
C HIS A 245 -1.60 3.70 40.04
N ARG A 246 -1.66 5.01 40.22
CA ARG A 246 -2.46 5.66 41.27
C ARG A 246 -3.81 6.12 40.73
N HIS A 247 -3.80 6.97 39.73
CA HIS A 247 -4.99 7.63 39.20
C HIS A 247 -5.56 6.90 37.98
N TYR A 248 -4.73 6.13 37.25
CA TYR A 248 -5.16 5.33 36.12
C TYR A 248 -4.37 4.03 35.99
N LYS A 249 -4.93 3.05 35.29
CA LYS A 249 -4.29 1.79 34.93
C LYS A 249 -4.43 1.54 33.44
N THR A 250 -3.43 0.87 32.85
CA THR A 250 -3.49 0.35 31.50
C THR A 250 -3.59 -1.17 31.53
N ASP A 251 -4.18 -1.77 30.49
CA ASP A 251 -4.10 -3.21 30.31
C ASP A 251 -2.66 -3.68 29.98
N ALA A 252 -2.43 -4.98 30.03
CA ALA A 252 -1.11 -5.57 29.79
C ALA A 252 -0.56 -5.27 28.37
N GLU A 253 -1.45 -5.08 27.42
CA GLU A 253 -1.14 -4.80 26.02
C GLU A 253 -1.06 -3.29 25.72
N LYS A 254 -1.33 -2.44 26.70
CA LYS A 254 -1.39 -0.97 26.57
C LYS A 254 -2.36 -0.48 25.48
N ARG A 255 -3.44 -1.22 25.27
CA ARG A 255 -4.50 -0.84 24.31
C ARG A 255 -5.63 -0.06 24.96
N ASN A 256 -5.88 -0.33 26.25
CA ASN A 256 -6.94 0.33 27.00
C ASN A 256 -6.39 1.00 28.24
N ILE A 257 -7.08 2.07 28.66
CA ILE A 257 -6.75 2.85 29.84
C ILE A 257 -8.04 3.18 30.59
N TYR A 258 -8.01 3.13 31.92
CA TYR A 258 -9.16 3.45 32.77
C TYR A 258 -8.70 4.16 34.05
N LEU A 259 -9.56 5.08 34.50
CA LEU A 259 -9.39 5.73 35.78
C LEU A 259 -9.56 4.72 36.91
N THR A 260 -8.82 4.92 38.00
CA THR A 260 -9.07 4.28 39.30
C THR A 260 -10.09 5.11 40.08
N ASP A 261 -10.67 4.54 41.15
CA ASP A 261 -11.52 5.31 42.08
C ASP A 261 -10.82 6.56 42.64
N GLU A 262 -9.51 6.49 42.86
CA GLU A 262 -8.72 7.63 43.32
C GLU A 262 -8.54 8.67 42.20
N GLY A 263 -8.39 8.21 40.94
CA GLY A 263 -8.32 9.06 39.78
C GLY A 263 -9.63 9.79 39.52
N SER A 264 -10.76 9.08 39.56
CA SER A 264 -12.09 9.70 39.44
C SER A 264 -12.32 10.78 40.46
N ARG A 265 -12.04 10.50 41.77
CA ARG A 265 -12.17 11.50 42.85
C ARG A 265 -11.21 12.70 42.68
N PHE A 266 -10.02 12.47 42.12
CA PHE A 266 -9.09 13.55 41.83
C PHE A 266 -9.67 14.48 40.76
N VAL A 267 -10.15 13.92 39.66
CA VAL A 267 -10.75 14.69 38.55
C VAL A 267 -12.01 15.44 39.03
N GLU A 268 -12.93 14.75 39.71
CA GLU A 268 -14.13 15.34 40.30
C GLU A 268 -13.84 16.54 41.18
N LYS A 269 -12.84 16.42 42.02
CA LYS A 269 -12.40 17.51 42.90
C LYS A 269 -11.87 18.71 42.12
N GLN A 270 -11.07 18.47 41.08
CA GLN A 270 -10.51 19.53 40.24
C GLN A 270 -11.58 20.25 39.41
N LEU A 271 -12.62 19.54 39.04
CA LEU A 271 -13.80 20.07 38.27
C LEU A 271 -14.88 20.69 39.22
N GLY A 272 -14.52 21.06 40.43
CA GLY A 272 -15.43 21.77 41.35
C GLY A 272 -16.33 20.85 42.17
N GLY A 273 -16.05 19.57 42.27
CA GLY A 273 -16.77 18.60 43.11
C GLY A 273 -17.97 17.97 42.42
N ILE A 274 -17.97 17.92 41.09
CA ILE A 274 -18.99 17.19 40.31
C ILE A 274 -18.84 15.68 40.53
N ASN A 275 -19.90 14.92 40.25
CA ASN A 275 -19.81 13.47 40.16
C ASN A 275 -19.77 13.06 38.65
N LEU A 276 -18.67 12.47 38.21
CA LEU A 276 -18.47 12.08 36.81
C LEU A 276 -19.46 11.02 36.31
N TYR A 277 -20.09 10.28 37.23
CA TYR A 277 -20.98 9.17 36.91
C TYR A 277 -22.47 9.53 37.01
N ASP A 278 -22.79 10.81 37.25
CA ASP A 278 -24.18 11.28 37.18
C ASP A 278 -24.64 11.40 35.72
N ASP A 279 -25.94 11.29 35.50
CA ASP A 279 -26.57 11.34 34.17
C ASP A 279 -26.17 12.57 33.35
N GLU A 280 -25.90 13.70 34.02
CA GLU A 280 -25.46 14.95 33.40
C GLU A 280 -24.02 14.90 32.88
N HIS A 281 -23.12 14.14 33.53
CA HIS A 281 -21.70 14.14 33.27
C HIS A 281 -21.17 12.87 32.59
N VAL A 282 -21.90 11.75 32.69
CA VAL A 282 -21.45 10.45 32.15
C VAL A 282 -21.32 10.42 30.64
N GLY A 283 -22.20 11.13 29.93
CA GLY A 283 -22.19 11.23 28.46
C GLY A 283 -21.32 12.36 27.91
N THR A 284 -20.84 13.24 28.73
CA THR A 284 -20.11 14.48 28.35
C THR A 284 -18.74 14.55 29.02
N THR A 285 -18.67 15.03 30.24
CA THR A 285 -17.40 15.26 30.96
C THR A 285 -16.57 14.00 31.14
N LEU A 286 -17.19 12.86 31.51
CA LEU A 286 -16.49 11.58 31.65
C LEU A 286 -15.89 11.11 30.31
N VAL A 287 -16.61 11.28 29.22
CA VAL A 287 -16.13 10.94 27.87
C VAL A 287 -14.91 11.82 27.53
N GLN A 288 -15.01 13.13 27.74
CA GLN A 288 -13.88 14.06 27.52
C GLN A 288 -12.64 13.69 28.34
N VAL A 289 -12.80 13.34 29.62
CA VAL A 289 -11.70 12.89 30.48
C VAL A 289 -11.06 11.60 29.96
N ASN A 290 -11.88 10.62 29.56
CA ASN A 290 -11.38 9.34 29.03
C ASN A 290 -10.62 9.55 27.70
N VAL A 291 -11.17 10.35 26.80
CA VAL A 291 -10.54 10.67 25.50
C VAL A 291 -9.21 11.42 25.71
N ALA A 292 -9.19 12.42 26.59
CA ALA A 292 -7.97 13.16 26.94
C ALA A 292 -6.91 12.25 27.59
N LEU A 293 -7.34 11.34 28.49
CA LEU A 293 -6.46 10.37 29.15
C LEU A 293 -5.87 9.38 28.14
N HIS A 294 -6.68 8.90 27.21
CA HIS A 294 -6.24 8.03 26.10
C HIS A 294 -5.18 8.75 25.25
N ALA A 295 -5.47 9.97 24.80
CA ALA A 295 -4.56 10.78 24.00
C ALA A 295 -3.22 11.04 24.74
N HIS A 296 -3.30 11.33 26.05
CA HIS A 296 -2.13 11.69 26.82
C HIS A 296 -1.19 10.50 27.10
N VAL A 297 -1.73 9.33 27.39
CA VAL A 297 -0.97 8.16 27.88
C VAL A 297 -0.66 7.16 26.75
N LEU A 298 -1.64 6.85 25.90
CA LEU A 298 -1.50 5.80 24.90
C LEU A 298 -0.96 6.30 23.57
N LEU A 299 -1.29 7.53 23.17
CA LEU A 299 -0.81 8.09 21.91
C LEU A 299 0.52 8.83 22.10
N GLN A 300 1.56 8.34 21.47
CA GLN A 300 2.92 8.87 21.59
C GLN A 300 3.33 9.57 20.29
N ARG A 301 3.93 10.74 20.42
CA ARG A 301 4.52 11.48 19.30
C ARG A 301 5.67 10.68 18.69
N ASP A 302 5.84 10.79 17.39
CA ASP A 302 6.83 10.08 16.56
C ASP A 302 6.69 8.55 16.54
N VAL A 303 5.59 8.03 17.13
CA VAL A 303 5.19 6.62 17.07
C VAL A 303 3.82 6.49 16.43
N HIS A 304 2.81 7.22 16.93
CA HIS A 304 1.44 7.17 16.44
C HIS A 304 1.06 8.38 15.60
N TYR A 305 1.76 9.50 15.77
CA TYR A 305 1.55 10.74 15.03
C TYR A 305 2.81 11.60 15.00
N ILE A 306 2.86 12.51 14.03
CA ILE A 306 3.83 13.61 14.00
C ILE A 306 3.12 14.95 14.06
N VAL A 307 3.86 15.98 14.47
CA VAL A 307 3.41 17.37 14.35
C VAL A 307 4.17 18.02 13.19
N ARG A 308 3.42 18.43 12.16
CA ARG A 308 3.97 19.05 10.96
C ARG A 308 3.10 20.23 10.54
N ASN A 309 3.73 21.36 10.23
CA ASN A 309 3.03 22.59 9.84
C ASN A 309 1.96 23.05 10.85
N ASN A 310 2.20 22.85 12.14
CA ASN A 310 1.25 23.16 13.22
C ASN A 310 -0.03 22.28 13.23
N GLU A 311 0.03 21.11 12.61
CA GLU A 311 -1.04 20.13 12.56
C GLU A 311 -0.56 18.76 13.08
N VAL A 312 -1.47 18.01 13.70
CA VAL A 312 -1.25 16.61 14.02
C VAL A 312 -1.58 15.75 12.82
N LYS A 313 -0.62 14.94 12.39
CA LYS A 313 -0.78 13.97 11.30
C LYS A 313 -0.55 12.56 11.83
N LEU A 314 -1.47 11.65 11.54
CA LEU A 314 -1.33 10.25 11.92
C LEU A 314 -0.15 9.60 11.19
N ILE A 315 0.49 8.66 11.88
CA ILE A 315 1.40 7.70 11.25
C ILE A 315 0.62 6.40 11.05
N ASP A 316 0.49 5.98 9.81
CA ASP A 316 -0.02 4.65 9.49
C ASP A 316 0.99 3.62 10.01
N ALA A 317 0.58 2.84 11.00
CA ALA A 317 1.45 1.86 11.65
C ALA A 317 1.87 0.72 10.69
N ALA A 318 1.08 0.43 9.66
CA ALA A 318 1.39 -0.59 8.68
C ALA A 318 2.39 -0.10 7.63
N ARG A 319 2.32 1.19 7.28
CA ARG A 319 3.13 1.79 6.21
C ARG A 319 4.32 2.61 6.71
N GLY A 320 4.35 2.96 8.01
CA GLY A 320 5.36 3.85 8.58
C GLY A 320 5.38 5.26 7.98
N ARG A 321 4.29 5.69 7.35
CA ARG A 321 4.13 6.98 6.65
C ARG A 321 3.02 7.81 7.25
N VAL A 322 3.03 9.10 6.93
CA VAL A 322 1.93 10.00 7.29
C VAL A 322 0.69 9.62 6.50
N ALA A 323 -0.42 9.42 7.22
CA ALA A 323 -1.74 9.27 6.66
C ALA A 323 -2.40 10.65 6.57
N GLU A 324 -2.20 11.35 5.47
CA GLU A 324 -2.58 12.77 5.33
C GLU A 324 -4.09 13.02 5.51
N LEU A 325 -4.92 12.08 5.07
CA LEU A 325 -6.39 12.18 5.12
C LEU A 325 -7.03 11.44 6.30
N GLN A 326 -6.25 10.73 7.14
CA GLN A 326 -6.80 10.02 8.28
C GLN A 326 -6.77 10.89 9.53
N ARG A 327 -7.83 10.80 10.32
CA ARG A 327 -7.98 11.45 11.62
C ARG A 327 -8.53 10.46 12.62
N TRP A 328 -8.20 10.62 13.88
CA TRP A 328 -8.86 9.85 14.93
C TRP A 328 -10.31 10.31 15.11
N PRO A 329 -11.25 9.36 15.28
CA PRO A 329 -12.66 9.66 15.54
C PRO A 329 -12.89 10.12 16.99
N ASP A 330 -14.14 10.46 17.29
CA ASP A 330 -14.70 10.61 18.63
C ASP A 330 -13.95 11.61 19.54
N GLY A 331 -13.48 12.72 18.98
CA GLY A 331 -12.78 13.78 19.72
C GLY A 331 -11.32 13.46 20.07
N LEU A 332 -10.82 12.27 19.70
CA LEU A 332 -9.44 11.86 20.02
C LEU A 332 -8.40 12.70 19.27
N GLN A 333 -8.71 13.12 18.03
CA GLN A 333 -7.87 14.05 17.26
C GLN A 333 -7.72 15.38 18.01
N ALA A 334 -8.84 15.97 18.45
CA ALA A 334 -8.86 17.22 19.21
C ALA A 334 -8.09 17.11 20.54
N ALA A 335 -8.21 15.95 21.20
CA ALA A 335 -7.47 15.69 22.44
C ALA A 335 -5.94 15.62 22.25
N VAL A 336 -5.48 15.07 21.11
CA VAL A 336 -4.05 15.06 20.76
C VAL A 336 -3.57 16.46 20.38
N GLU A 337 -4.36 17.23 19.64
CA GLU A 337 -4.07 18.62 19.31
C GLU A 337 -3.95 19.49 20.59
N ALA A 338 -4.89 19.32 21.52
CA ALA A 338 -4.84 19.98 22.83
C ALA A 338 -3.64 19.52 23.68
N LYS A 339 -3.29 18.23 23.64
CA LYS A 339 -2.08 17.71 24.30
C LYS A 339 -0.81 18.39 23.79
N GLU A 340 -0.72 18.65 22.49
CA GLU A 340 0.43 19.27 21.84
C GLU A 340 0.36 20.81 21.85
N GLY A 341 -0.72 21.41 22.41
CA GLY A 341 -0.90 22.85 22.46
C GLY A 341 -1.14 23.48 21.08
N LEU A 342 -1.75 22.75 20.18
CA LEU A 342 -2.06 23.16 18.81
C LEU A 342 -3.49 23.70 18.72
N PRO A 343 -3.82 24.47 17.68
CA PRO A 343 -5.21 24.81 17.39
C PRO A 343 -6.04 23.55 17.22
N ILE A 344 -7.17 23.50 17.91
CA ILE A 344 -8.06 22.34 17.87
C ILE A 344 -8.87 22.39 16.59
N SER A 345 -8.80 21.33 15.80
CA SER A 345 -9.63 21.17 14.60
C SER A 345 -11.08 20.85 14.98
N GLU A 346 -12.03 21.31 14.16
CA GLU A 346 -13.46 21.01 14.36
C GLU A 346 -13.67 19.50 14.39
N ALA A 347 -14.55 19.03 15.28
CA ALA A 347 -14.96 17.63 15.32
C ALA A 347 -15.71 17.28 14.04
N GLY A 348 -15.39 16.12 13.46
CA GLY A 348 -16.03 15.65 12.26
C GLY A 348 -17.27 14.82 12.58
N GLU A 349 -18.40 15.11 11.92
CA GLU A 349 -19.53 14.16 11.86
C GLU A 349 -19.24 13.14 10.76
N VAL A 350 -19.41 11.86 11.06
CA VAL A 350 -19.28 10.79 10.06
C VAL A 350 -20.47 10.87 9.12
N LEU A 351 -20.22 11.26 7.87
CA LEU A 351 -21.25 11.35 6.84
C LEU A 351 -21.51 9.98 6.22
N ASP A 352 -20.46 9.22 5.93
CA ASP A 352 -20.55 7.89 5.34
C ASP A 352 -19.27 7.10 5.56
N THR A 353 -19.35 5.76 5.45
CA THR A 353 -18.21 4.87 5.64
C THR A 353 -18.25 3.67 4.70
N ILE A 354 -17.09 3.23 4.22
CA ILE A 354 -16.96 1.97 3.49
C ILE A 354 -15.69 1.24 3.94
N THR A 355 -15.76 -0.07 4.15
CA THR A 355 -14.54 -0.87 4.34
C THR A 355 -13.89 -1.18 3.00
N ILE A 356 -12.57 -1.42 2.99
CA ILE A 356 -11.87 -1.82 1.78
C ILE A 356 -12.47 -3.12 1.22
N GLN A 357 -12.83 -4.07 2.09
CA GLN A 357 -13.51 -5.30 1.68
C GLN A 357 -14.84 -5.02 0.95
N ALA A 358 -15.66 -4.10 1.45
CA ALA A 358 -16.92 -3.75 0.82
C ALA A 358 -16.71 -3.00 -0.51
N LEU A 359 -15.69 -2.16 -0.60
CA LEU A 359 -15.29 -1.48 -1.82
C LEU A 359 -14.88 -2.49 -2.91
N ILE A 360 -13.98 -3.40 -2.59
CA ILE A 360 -13.49 -4.42 -3.52
C ILE A 360 -14.61 -5.39 -3.93
N GLY A 361 -15.56 -5.68 -3.03
CA GLY A 361 -16.75 -6.48 -3.35
C GLY A 361 -17.69 -5.88 -4.42
N ARG A 362 -17.47 -4.63 -4.83
CA ARG A 362 -18.22 -3.99 -5.95
C ARG A 362 -17.72 -4.41 -7.33
N TYR A 363 -16.51 -4.94 -7.41
CA TYR A 363 -15.91 -5.38 -8.68
C TYR A 363 -16.37 -6.80 -9.03
N PRO A 364 -16.93 -7.02 -10.23
CA PRO A 364 -17.26 -8.35 -10.73
C PRO A 364 -16.05 -9.26 -10.87
N THR A 365 -14.89 -8.67 -11.20
CA THR A 365 -13.62 -9.37 -11.35
C THR A 365 -12.56 -8.72 -10.48
N VAL A 366 -11.93 -9.53 -9.66
CA VAL A 366 -10.80 -9.13 -8.80
C VAL A 366 -9.68 -10.11 -9.01
N CYS A 367 -8.49 -9.60 -9.17
CA CYS A 367 -7.25 -10.37 -9.14
C CYS A 367 -6.18 -9.56 -8.42
N GLY A 368 -5.03 -10.13 -8.14
CA GLY A 368 -4.00 -9.39 -7.43
C GLY A 368 -2.63 -10.02 -7.50
N MET A 369 -1.64 -9.29 -7.02
CA MET A 369 -0.26 -9.72 -6.99
C MET A 369 0.42 -9.30 -5.69
N THR A 370 1.26 -10.18 -5.15
CA THR A 370 2.09 -9.89 -3.99
C THR A 370 3.26 -10.85 -3.91
N GLY A 371 4.25 -10.56 -3.08
CA GLY A 371 5.38 -11.46 -2.79
C GLY A 371 5.07 -12.53 -1.75
N THR A 372 3.89 -12.50 -1.09
CA THR A 372 3.57 -13.29 0.11
C THR A 372 2.13 -13.83 0.13
N ALA A 373 1.55 -14.10 -1.05
CA ALA A 373 0.15 -14.51 -1.20
C ALA A 373 -0.19 -15.85 -0.51
N LEU A 374 0.72 -16.83 -0.54
CA LEU A 374 0.48 -18.17 0.04
C LEU A 374 0.17 -18.11 1.52
N ALA A 375 0.82 -17.19 2.25
CA ALA A 375 0.57 -17.01 3.69
C ALA A 375 -0.85 -16.52 4.00
N ALA A 376 -1.49 -15.82 3.07
CA ALA A 376 -2.84 -15.27 3.16
C ALA A 376 -3.87 -16.04 2.31
N GLY A 377 -3.51 -17.19 1.76
CA GLY A 377 -4.32 -17.94 0.80
C GLY A 377 -5.70 -18.36 1.33
N GLU A 378 -5.81 -18.68 2.62
CA GLU A 378 -7.10 -19.02 3.24
C GLU A 378 -8.03 -17.79 3.29
N GLN A 379 -7.48 -16.61 3.62
CA GLN A 379 -8.24 -15.36 3.67
C GLN A 379 -8.69 -14.93 2.27
N PHE A 380 -7.84 -15.01 1.25
CA PHE A 380 -8.20 -14.73 -0.14
C PHE A 380 -9.36 -15.61 -0.60
N ARG A 381 -9.28 -16.90 -0.33
CA ARG A 381 -10.35 -17.85 -0.70
C ARG A 381 -11.63 -17.57 0.05
N ARG A 382 -11.55 -17.38 1.37
CA ARG A 382 -12.71 -17.23 2.24
C ARG A 382 -13.48 -15.93 2.01
N PHE A 383 -12.77 -14.81 1.85
CA PHE A 383 -13.39 -13.48 1.82
C PHE A 383 -13.68 -12.98 0.41
N TYR A 384 -12.89 -13.41 -0.58
CA TYR A 384 -12.99 -12.91 -1.95
C TYR A 384 -13.19 -14.01 -2.99
N ASN A 385 -13.14 -15.29 -2.59
CA ASN A 385 -13.19 -16.44 -3.49
C ASN A 385 -12.07 -16.41 -4.55
N LEU A 386 -10.89 -15.95 -4.14
CA LEU A 386 -9.68 -15.88 -4.97
C LEU A 386 -8.77 -17.07 -4.67
N GLU A 387 -8.23 -17.69 -5.72
CA GLU A 387 -7.18 -18.69 -5.60
C GLU A 387 -5.78 -18.04 -5.68
N VAL A 388 -4.80 -18.68 -5.06
CA VAL A 388 -3.40 -18.23 -5.10
C VAL A 388 -2.62 -19.09 -6.07
N SER A 389 -1.93 -18.43 -7.00
CA SER A 389 -1.07 -19.05 -8.01
C SER A 389 0.38 -18.62 -7.79
N PRO A 390 1.24 -19.49 -7.25
CA PRO A 390 2.67 -19.20 -7.15
C PRO A 390 3.33 -19.25 -8.53
N ILE A 391 4.14 -18.22 -8.81
CA ILE A 391 4.95 -18.13 -10.03
C ILE A 391 6.39 -18.38 -9.66
N GLU A 392 7.01 -19.33 -10.35
CA GLU A 392 8.41 -19.67 -10.11
C GLU A 392 9.34 -18.49 -10.50
N PRO A 393 10.42 -18.24 -9.75
CA PRO A 393 11.40 -17.23 -10.10
C PRO A 393 12.05 -17.48 -11.47
N ASN A 394 12.30 -16.41 -12.24
CA ASN A 394 13.00 -16.53 -13.53
C ASN A 394 14.43 -17.10 -13.40
N LYS A 395 15.07 -16.88 -12.25
CA LYS A 395 16.38 -17.44 -11.91
C LYS A 395 16.33 -18.07 -10.52
N PRO A 396 17.16 -19.10 -10.25
CA PRO A 396 17.26 -19.68 -8.91
C PRO A 396 17.57 -18.60 -7.86
N CYS A 397 16.85 -18.64 -6.73
CA CYS A 397 17.09 -17.72 -5.62
C CYS A 397 18.45 -18.01 -4.98
N ILE A 398 19.31 -16.97 -4.92
CA ILE A 398 20.63 -17.04 -4.27
C ILE A 398 20.65 -16.34 -2.90
N ARG A 399 19.49 -15.84 -2.42
CA ARG A 399 19.36 -15.21 -1.11
C ARG A 399 19.69 -16.20 0.00
N VAL A 400 20.45 -15.74 0.98
CA VAL A 400 20.76 -16.53 2.20
C VAL A 400 20.07 -15.85 3.37
N ASP A 401 19.12 -16.56 3.98
CA ASP A 401 18.42 -16.08 5.17
C ASP A 401 19.21 -16.52 6.41
N GLU A 402 19.77 -15.55 7.15
CA GLU A 402 20.45 -15.82 8.41
C GLU A 402 19.44 -16.10 9.53
N LYS A 403 19.88 -16.85 10.56
CA LYS A 403 19.07 -17.11 11.75
C LYS A 403 18.91 -15.86 12.60
N ASP A 404 17.78 -15.77 13.29
CA ASP A 404 17.52 -14.72 14.25
C ASP A 404 18.60 -14.64 15.33
N ARG A 405 18.99 -13.41 15.70
CA ARG A 405 19.94 -13.12 16.78
C ARG A 405 19.18 -12.52 17.94
N VAL A 406 19.19 -13.21 19.07
CA VAL A 406 18.50 -12.79 20.29
C VAL A 406 19.47 -12.14 21.25
N TYR A 407 19.07 -11.01 21.85
CA TYR A 407 19.88 -10.26 22.80
C TYR A 407 19.12 -10.09 24.12
N ASP A 408 19.85 -9.98 25.21
CA ASP A 408 19.34 -9.83 26.58
C ASP A 408 18.78 -8.41 26.87
N THR A 409 19.32 -7.40 26.18
CA THR A 409 18.91 -5.99 26.33
C THR A 409 18.79 -5.30 24.98
N ALA A 410 17.94 -4.26 24.94
CA ALA A 410 17.82 -3.40 23.75
C ALA A 410 19.14 -2.71 23.41
N GLY A 411 19.93 -2.29 24.41
CA GLY A 411 21.24 -1.66 24.21
C GLY A 411 22.25 -2.61 23.54
N ASN A 412 22.31 -3.88 23.99
CA ASN A 412 23.18 -4.87 23.36
C ASN A 412 22.75 -5.21 21.93
N LYS A 413 21.44 -5.28 21.67
CA LYS A 413 20.90 -5.43 20.32
C LYS A 413 21.34 -4.26 19.42
N GLN A 414 21.19 -3.01 19.89
CA GLN A 414 21.54 -1.80 19.14
C GLN A 414 23.04 -1.77 18.79
N ALA A 415 23.91 -2.02 19.78
CA ALA A 415 25.36 -2.07 19.57
C ALA A 415 25.78 -3.17 18.57
N ALA A 416 25.11 -4.32 18.62
CA ALA A 416 25.35 -5.40 17.67
C ALA A 416 24.90 -5.05 16.25
N ILE A 417 23.78 -4.34 16.09
CA ILE A 417 23.29 -3.84 14.78
C ILE A 417 24.31 -2.90 14.18
N VAL A 418 24.77 -1.88 14.95
CA VAL A 418 25.77 -0.91 14.47
C VAL A 418 27.07 -1.60 14.05
N THR A 419 27.54 -2.55 14.86
CA THR A 419 28.75 -3.34 14.55
C THR A 419 28.57 -4.17 13.29
N PHE A 420 27.43 -4.82 13.12
CA PHE A 420 27.10 -5.62 11.94
C PHE A 420 27.09 -4.75 10.68
N ILE A 421 26.40 -3.62 10.72
CA ILE A 421 26.31 -2.66 9.61
C ILE A 421 27.72 -2.20 9.20
N LYS A 422 28.59 -1.86 10.17
CA LYS A 422 29.96 -1.42 9.93
C LYS A 422 30.76 -2.48 9.17
N ASN A 423 30.69 -3.72 9.63
CA ASN A 423 31.40 -4.84 9.01
C ASN A 423 30.93 -5.16 7.58
N VAL A 424 29.62 -5.00 7.32
CA VAL A 424 29.05 -5.22 5.98
C VAL A 424 29.38 -4.06 5.06
N HIS A 425 29.30 -2.82 5.57
CA HIS A 425 29.65 -1.61 4.82
C HIS A 425 31.13 -1.60 4.40
N GLU A 426 32.06 -2.04 5.25
CA GLU A 426 33.49 -2.17 4.92
C GLU A 426 33.74 -3.14 3.75
N LYS A 427 32.84 -4.08 3.50
CA LYS A 427 32.89 -4.99 2.34
C LYS A 427 32.33 -4.38 1.07
N GLY A 428 31.81 -3.14 1.13
CA GLY A 428 31.21 -2.46 -0.02
C GLY A 428 29.78 -2.91 -0.34
N GLN A 429 29.09 -3.62 0.57
CA GLN A 429 27.73 -4.12 0.35
C GLN A 429 26.71 -3.05 0.80
N PRO A 430 25.69 -2.73 -0.03
CA PRO A 430 24.58 -1.87 0.40
C PRO A 430 23.73 -2.56 1.46
N ILE A 431 23.17 -1.77 2.38
CA ILE A 431 22.44 -2.29 3.54
C ILE A 431 21.09 -1.56 3.65
N LEU A 432 20.04 -2.35 3.85
CA LEU A 432 18.71 -1.88 4.16
C LEU A 432 18.36 -2.31 5.59
N VAL A 433 17.96 -1.37 6.43
CA VAL A 433 17.59 -1.65 7.83
C VAL A 433 16.14 -1.21 8.06
N GLY A 434 15.29 -2.14 8.46
CA GLY A 434 13.94 -1.88 8.92
C GLY A 434 13.91 -1.64 10.44
N THR A 435 13.18 -0.60 10.87
CA THR A 435 12.95 -0.27 12.27
C THR A 435 11.46 -0.24 12.59
N GLN A 436 11.10 -0.28 13.88
CA GLN A 436 9.69 -0.40 14.29
C GLN A 436 8.93 0.94 14.27
N ASN A 437 9.64 2.06 14.36
CA ASN A 437 9.05 3.39 14.41
C ASN A 437 10.05 4.46 13.99
N VAL A 438 9.54 5.68 13.81
CA VAL A 438 10.34 6.85 13.40
C VAL A 438 11.46 7.15 14.39
N ALA A 439 11.18 7.09 15.68
CA ALA A 439 12.18 7.40 16.71
C ALA A 439 13.36 6.41 16.66
N GLU A 440 13.09 5.11 16.56
CA GLU A 440 14.13 4.08 16.44
C GLU A 440 15.00 4.27 15.20
N SER A 441 14.41 4.72 14.08
CA SER A 441 15.16 4.98 12.86
C SER A 441 16.09 6.17 12.98
N GLU A 442 15.65 7.23 13.64
CA GLU A 442 16.45 8.43 13.86
C GLU A 442 17.59 8.15 14.84
N ASP A 443 17.30 7.46 15.96
CA ASP A 443 18.32 7.05 16.93
C ASP A 443 19.40 6.17 16.28
N LEU A 444 19.00 5.21 15.44
CA LEU A 444 19.95 4.38 14.72
C LEU A 444 20.78 5.19 13.73
N ALA A 445 20.14 6.09 12.97
CA ALA A 445 20.83 6.94 12.02
C ALA A 445 21.85 7.86 12.70
N ASP A 446 21.52 8.43 13.85
CA ASP A 446 22.43 9.28 14.61
C ASP A 446 23.63 8.49 15.15
N GLN A 447 23.44 7.27 15.64
CA GLN A 447 24.52 6.38 16.04
C GLN A 447 25.44 6.01 14.85
N LEU A 448 24.86 5.72 13.68
CA LEU A 448 25.64 5.40 12.49
C LEU A 448 26.44 6.62 12.00
N ARG A 449 25.85 7.82 12.03
CA ARG A 449 26.57 9.08 11.71
C ARG A 449 27.71 9.38 12.69
N ALA A 450 27.51 9.11 13.99
CA ALA A 450 28.55 9.24 15.00
C ALA A 450 29.73 8.29 14.74
N GLU A 451 29.49 7.14 14.14
CA GLU A 451 30.52 6.19 13.69
C GLU A 451 31.10 6.52 12.29
N GLY A 452 30.72 7.65 11.71
CA GLY A 452 31.21 8.11 10.40
C GLY A 452 30.54 7.45 9.18
N LEU A 453 29.43 6.75 9.37
CA LEU A 453 28.67 6.12 8.30
C LEU A 453 27.58 7.08 7.78
N HIS A 454 27.57 7.26 6.45
CA HIS A 454 26.51 8.03 5.80
C HIS A 454 25.28 7.13 5.57
N CYS A 455 24.13 7.57 6.05
CA CYS A 455 22.87 6.86 5.86
C CYS A 455 21.73 7.81 5.48
N ASN A 456 20.81 7.33 4.67
CA ASN A 456 19.54 8.00 4.37
C ASN A 456 18.43 7.37 5.19
N VAL A 457 17.60 8.20 5.82
CA VAL A 457 16.46 7.75 6.59
C VAL A 457 15.20 8.02 5.77
N LEU A 458 14.41 6.97 5.56
CA LEU A 458 13.10 7.05 4.93
C LEU A 458 12.06 6.81 6.03
N ASN A 459 11.41 7.86 6.47
CA ASN A 459 10.37 7.81 7.50
C ASN A 459 9.34 8.91 7.27
N ALA A 460 8.27 8.89 8.07
CA ALA A 460 7.15 9.84 7.99
C ALA A 460 7.57 11.33 8.07
N LYS A 461 8.74 11.65 8.62
CA LYS A 461 9.26 13.03 8.68
C LYS A 461 9.93 13.47 7.38
N ASN A 462 10.38 12.53 6.54
CA ASN A 462 11.26 12.78 5.39
C ASN A 462 10.62 12.47 4.02
N ASP A 463 9.30 12.30 3.94
CA ASP A 463 8.57 11.96 2.69
C ASP A 463 8.90 12.89 1.52
N ALA A 464 9.06 14.20 1.79
CA ALA A 464 9.41 15.18 0.74
C ALA A 464 10.86 15.03 0.20
N ALA A 465 11.76 14.40 0.96
CA ALA A 465 13.13 14.13 0.54
C ALA A 465 13.23 12.86 -0.33
N GLU A 466 12.32 11.92 -0.15
CA GLU A 466 12.22 10.68 -0.91
C GLU A 466 12.01 10.95 -2.41
N ALA A 467 11.09 11.85 -2.75
CA ALA A 467 10.82 12.27 -4.13
C ALA A 467 12.02 12.94 -4.83
N LYS A 468 12.93 13.57 -4.08
CA LYS A 468 14.13 14.21 -4.61
C LYS A 468 15.34 13.28 -4.68
N SER A 469 15.45 12.34 -3.78
CA SER A 469 16.52 11.34 -3.71
C SER A 469 16.41 10.33 -4.87
N SER A 470 15.20 9.94 -5.22
CA SER A 470 14.90 8.99 -6.29
C SER A 470 15.26 9.49 -7.70
N ARG A 471 15.35 10.81 -7.90
CA ARG A 471 15.71 11.39 -9.22
C ARG A 471 17.22 11.39 -9.55
N LYS A 472 18.09 11.19 -8.57
CA LYS A 472 19.56 11.29 -8.75
C LYS A 472 20.33 9.97 -8.61
N GLN A 473 19.67 8.92 -8.14
CA GLN A 473 20.27 7.60 -7.96
C GLN A 473 19.32 6.57 -8.56
N ALA A 474 19.86 5.53 -9.18
CA ALA A 474 19.11 4.47 -9.88
C ALA A 474 17.79 4.10 -9.20
N PRO A 475 16.73 3.78 -9.96
CA PRO A 475 15.44 3.44 -9.40
C PRO A 475 15.59 2.20 -8.53
N MET A 476 15.67 2.43 -7.22
CA MET A 476 15.50 1.37 -6.26
C MET A 476 13.99 1.11 -6.21
N GLU A 477 13.55 -0.03 -6.69
CA GLU A 477 12.27 -0.58 -6.27
C GLU A 477 12.27 -0.54 -4.75
N LEU A 478 11.38 0.25 -4.18
CA LEU A 478 11.17 0.24 -2.75
C LEU A 478 10.68 -1.17 -2.44
N LEU A 479 11.53 -1.95 -1.81
CA LEU A 479 11.18 -3.26 -1.27
C LEU A 479 10.12 -3.02 -0.20
N LEU A 480 8.84 -3.06 -0.59
CA LEU A 480 7.72 -3.10 0.32
C LEU A 480 7.73 -4.49 0.96
N PHE A 481 8.23 -4.58 2.17
CA PHE A 481 8.09 -5.79 2.96
C PHE A 481 6.67 -5.88 3.49
N PRO A 482 5.94 -6.93 3.19
CA PRO A 482 4.64 -7.17 3.78
C PRO A 482 4.80 -7.57 5.24
N ARG A 483 3.97 -7.00 6.07
CA ARG A 483 3.76 -7.23 7.50
C ARG A 483 4.56 -6.36 8.45
N ARG A 484 3.81 -5.44 9.06
CA ARG A 484 4.10 -4.75 10.33
C ARG A 484 5.55 -4.26 10.41
N TRP A 485 5.78 -2.96 10.41
CA TRP A 485 7.05 -2.33 10.70
C TRP A 485 7.83 -1.89 9.47
N LEU A 486 7.83 -0.63 9.05
CA LEU A 486 9.05 -0.16 8.40
C LEU A 486 9.18 1.35 8.34
N VAL A 487 10.06 1.82 9.16
CA VAL A 487 10.89 2.98 8.89
C VAL A 487 12.22 2.42 8.41
N VAL A 488 12.68 2.84 7.26
CA VAL A 488 13.86 2.27 6.59
C VAL A 488 15.05 3.20 6.70
N VAL A 489 16.20 2.67 7.11
CA VAL A 489 17.48 3.37 7.06
C VAL A 489 18.31 2.76 5.93
N LEU A 490 18.59 3.56 4.88
CA LEU A 490 19.42 3.16 3.76
C LEU A 490 20.87 3.57 3.98
N ILE A 491 21.79 2.64 3.88
CA ILE A 491 23.22 2.87 3.98
C ILE A 491 23.86 2.47 2.65
N PHE A 492 24.38 3.44 1.93
CA PHE A 492 25.09 3.19 0.68
C PHE A 492 26.60 3.06 0.94
N ALA A 493 27.19 1.96 0.49
CA ALA A 493 28.62 1.88 0.30
C ALA A 493 29.00 2.62 -0.99
N TRP A 494 29.79 3.68 -0.89
CA TRP A 494 30.33 4.37 -2.05
C TRP A 494 31.41 3.50 -2.68
N VAL A 495 31.09 2.78 -3.75
CA VAL A 495 32.09 2.12 -4.59
C VAL A 495 32.62 3.17 -5.54
N ALA A 496 33.89 3.54 -5.41
CA ALA A 496 34.57 4.38 -6.39
C ALA A 496 34.41 3.76 -7.79
N PRO A 497 34.16 4.54 -8.85
CA PRO A 497 33.90 3.98 -10.17
C PRO A 497 35.14 3.21 -10.64
N MET A 498 35.03 1.89 -10.73
CA MET A 498 35.97 1.13 -11.54
C MET A 498 35.87 1.64 -12.98
N LYS A 499 36.98 2.12 -13.53
CA LYS A 499 37.09 2.40 -14.96
C LYS A 499 36.86 1.09 -15.71
N SER A 500 35.64 0.84 -16.15
CA SER A 500 35.35 -0.21 -17.13
C SER A 500 34.80 0.44 -18.39
N THR A 501 35.51 0.28 -19.45
CA THR A 501 35.10 0.45 -20.83
C THR A 501 34.09 -0.65 -21.18
N VAL A 502 32.82 -0.46 -20.81
CA VAL A 502 31.68 -1.23 -21.33
C VAL A 502 30.49 -0.28 -21.39
N PRO A 503 29.71 -0.25 -22.50
CA PRO A 503 28.63 0.71 -22.68
C PRO A 503 27.52 0.49 -21.65
N ARG A 504 27.10 1.60 -21.06
CA ARG A 504 25.98 1.68 -20.13
C ARG A 504 24.67 1.16 -20.76
N LEU A 505 24.19 0.09 -20.22
CA LEU A 505 22.78 -0.26 -20.16
C LEU A 505 22.56 -0.87 -18.77
N LEU A 506 22.45 -0.01 -17.76
CA LEU A 506 21.93 -0.41 -16.44
C LEU A 506 20.45 -0.08 -16.45
N MET A 507 19.65 -1.13 -16.59
CA MET A 507 18.20 -1.11 -16.44
C MET A 507 17.80 -1.02 -14.97
N PRO A 508 16.66 -0.42 -14.61
CA PRO A 508 16.09 -0.52 -13.28
C PRO A 508 15.69 -1.97 -13.03
N GLY A 509 16.37 -2.61 -12.07
CA GLY A 509 16.09 -3.99 -11.70
C GLY A 509 17.30 -4.84 -11.31
N ASP A 510 18.53 -4.36 -11.49
CA ASP A 510 19.73 -5.08 -11.08
C ASP A 510 20.10 -4.72 -9.62
N CYS A 511 19.33 -5.21 -8.66
CA CYS A 511 19.76 -5.40 -7.27
C CYS A 511 19.83 -6.91 -6.99
N VAL A 512 21.08 -7.39 -6.92
CA VAL A 512 21.41 -8.71 -6.36
C VAL A 512 21.39 -8.63 -4.84
#